data_c2b8ec7c4f46c560a06c992894373eaa
#
_entry.id   c2b8ec7c4f46c560a06c992894373eaa
#
_cell.length_a   1.000
_cell.length_b   1.000
_cell.length_c   1.000
_cell.angle_alpha   90.00
_cell.angle_beta   90.00
_cell.angle_gamma   90.00
#
_symmetry.space_group_name_H-M   'P 1'
#
loop_
_entity.id
_entity.type
_entity.pdbx_description
1 polymer ?
#
loop_
_entity_poly.entity_id
_entity_poly.type
_entity_poly.pdbx_seq_one_letter_code
_entity_poly.pdbx_strand_id
1 'polypeptide(L)'
;MLDKLSQTEHLDRDELYNCIESMFDMSSKVRVYRHLTDYSGNYDEVYNEYAVLNLKEVEQKLADYYLDHVLLEETKDIEHLYYVPKVVTTYLKCEALKALVYNHLGQKVYATDKCGQSDFVIFDDSAVLLLDFTPEGALKGGFLSTLPDDVKYVSDVYDEYRQGAVDYLKRVPCETSTKNGLNRKINQLKSSLNLK
;
A
#
# COMPACT_ATOMS: atom_id res chain seq x y z
N MET A 1 -1.36 -8.45 17.66
CA MET A 1 -2.60 -8.57 16.88
C MET A 1 -2.92 -10.03 16.60
N LEU A 2 -1.98 -10.81 16.06
CA LEU A 2 -2.16 -12.22 15.72
C LEU A 2 -2.69 -13.09 16.91
N ASP A 3 -2.18 -12.86 18.11
CA ASP A 3 -2.58 -13.52 19.34
C ASP A 3 -4.04 -13.31 19.77
N LYS A 4 -4.74 -12.39 19.10
CA LYS A 4 -6.15 -12.07 19.33
C LYS A 4 -7.08 -12.66 18.26
N LEU A 5 -6.54 -13.22 17.18
CA LEU A 5 -7.35 -13.88 16.18
C LEU A 5 -7.68 -15.30 16.64
N SER A 6 -8.92 -15.72 16.38
CA SER A 6 -9.46 -16.99 16.89
C SER A 6 -8.98 -18.19 16.10
N GLN A 7 -8.85 -18.01 14.78
CA GLN A 7 -8.40 -19.03 13.84
C GLN A 7 -7.77 -18.38 12.62
N THR A 8 -6.54 -18.76 12.34
CA THR A 8 -5.80 -18.26 11.16
C THR A 8 -5.22 -19.43 10.39
N GLU A 9 -5.22 -19.30 9.07
CA GLU A 9 -4.44 -20.12 8.16
C GLU A 9 -3.10 -19.44 7.92
N HIS A 10 -2.00 -20.15 8.21
CA HIS A 10 -0.67 -19.64 7.90
C HIS A 10 -0.37 -19.90 6.42
N LEU A 11 0.01 -18.86 5.71
CA LEU A 11 0.43 -18.88 4.31
C LEU A 11 1.93 -18.63 4.25
N ASP A 12 2.66 -19.47 3.53
CA ASP A 12 4.03 -19.14 3.17
C ASP A 12 4.05 -17.98 2.16
N ARG A 13 5.23 -17.59 1.72
CA ARG A 13 5.38 -16.43 0.85
C ARG A 13 4.68 -16.60 -0.51
N ASP A 14 4.80 -17.78 -1.12
CA ASP A 14 4.24 -18.03 -2.46
C ASP A 14 2.72 -18.20 -2.38
N GLU A 15 2.23 -18.90 -1.37
CA GLU A 15 0.80 -19.01 -1.04
C GLU A 15 0.19 -17.64 -0.77
N LEU A 16 0.92 -16.79 -0.04
CA LEU A 16 0.49 -15.42 0.26
C LEU A 16 0.31 -14.57 -0.99
N TYR A 17 1.26 -14.59 -1.93
CA TYR A 17 1.13 -13.84 -3.17
C TYR A 17 -0.07 -14.29 -4.00
N ASN A 18 -0.26 -15.61 -4.16
CA ASN A 18 -1.42 -16.17 -4.86
C ASN A 18 -2.74 -15.81 -4.16
N CYS A 19 -2.75 -15.83 -2.82
CA CYS A 19 -3.91 -15.43 -2.03
C CYS A 19 -4.24 -13.94 -2.21
N ILE A 20 -3.25 -13.06 -2.12
CA ILE A 20 -3.43 -11.61 -2.31
C ILE A 20 -4.00 -11.35 -3.71
N GLU A 21 -3.41 -11.91 -4.76
CA GLU A 21 -3.88 -11.72 -6.14
C GLU A 21 -5.33 -12.18 -6.29
N SER A 22 -5.64 -13.41 -5.86
CA SER A 22 -6.99 -13.96 -5.93
C SER A 22 -8.02 -13.14 -5.13
N MET A 23 -7.69 -12.79 -3.88
CA MET A 23 -8.57 -11.99 -3.02
C MET A 23 -8.76 -10.58 -3.59
N PHE A 24 -7.69 -10.00 -4.13
CA PHE A 24 -7.76 -8.69 -4.76
C PHE A 24 -8.69 -8.72 -5.96
N ASP A 25 -8.56 -9.71 -6.85
CA ASP A 25 -9.41 -9.83 -8.04
C ASP A 25 -10.89 -9.99 -7.70
N MET A 26 -11.21 -10.75 -6.66
CA MET A 26 -12.59 -11.00 -6.23
C MET A 26 -13.22 -9.86 -5.44
N SER A 27 -12.42 -8.95 -4.86
CA SER A 27 -12.91 -7.92 -3.94
C SER A 27 -13.28 -6.64 -4.67
N SER A 28 -14.33 -5.97 -4.19
CA SER A 28 -14.75 -4.64 -4.63
C SER A 28 -14.17 -3.51 -3.75
N LYS A 29 -13.85 -3.83 -2.49
CA LYS A 29 -13.31 -2.90 -1.51
C LYS A 29 -12.09 -3.50 -0.81
N VAL A 30 -10.99 -2.77 -0.80
CA VAL A 30 -9.75 -3.19 -0.12
C VAL A 30 -9.25 -2.10 0.80
N ARG A 31 -8.96 -2.45 2.06
CA ARG A 31 -8.36 -1.55 3.04
C ARG A 31 -7.01 -2.08 3.46
N VAL A 32 -5.97 -1.29 3.30
CA VAL A 32 -4.58 -1.67 3.58
C VAL A 32 -4.05 -0.82 4.73
N TYR A 33 -3.53 -1.44 5.77
CA TYR A 33 -2.76 -0.75 6.81
C TYR A 33 -1.30 -1.15 6.71
N ARG A 34 -0.42 -0.16 6.73
CA ARG A 34 1.04 -0.31 6.69
C ARG A 34 1.67 0.39 7.90
N HIS A 35 2.40 -0.37 8.71
CA HIS A 35 3.17 0.18 9.83
C HIS A 35 4.68 0.22 9.55
N LEU A 36 5.14 -0.48 8.51
CA LEU A 36 6.54 -0.51 8.12
C LEU A 36 7.01 0.89 7.71
N THR A 37 8.01 1.42 8.41
CA THR A 37 8.54 2.77 8.21
C THR A 37 9.91 2.79 7.57
N ASP A 38 10.54 1.64 7.47
CA ASP A 38 11.82 1.45 6.79
C ASP A 38 11.82 0.08 6.12
N TYR A 39 12.48 -0.02 4.98
CA TYR A 39 12.54 -1.22 4.18
C TYR A 39 14.00 -1.50 3.83
N SER A 40 14.53 -2.60 4.34
CA SER A 40 15.91 -2.99 4.10
C SER A 40 16.06 -4.10 3.04
N GLY A 41 14.96 -4.49 2.40
CA GLY A 41 14.93 -5.62 1.46
C GLY A 41 15.08 -5.21 0.00
N ASN A 42 15.76 -6.04 -0.80
CA ASN A 42 15.97 -5.88 -2.24
C ASN A 42 14.70 -6.09 -3.10
N TYR A 43 13.51 -6.09 -2.49
CA TYR A 43 12.27 -6.51 -3.18
C TYR A 43 11.45 -5.34 -3.73
N ASP A 44 11.77 -4.10 -3.38
CA ASP A 44 11.10 -2.92 -3.91
C ASP A 44 11.99 -2.20 -4.90
N GLU A 45 11.82 -2.52 -6.17
CA GLU A 45 12.63 -1.94 -7.25
C GLU A 45 12.51 -0.42 -7.34
N VAL A 46 11.33 0.14 -7.04
CA VAL A 46 11.12 1.60 -7.03
C VAL A 46 11.92 2.23 -5.89
N TYR A 47 11.89 1.62 -4.70
CA TYR A 47 12.65 2.12 -3.57
C TYR A 47 14.16 2.02 -3.78
N ASN A 48 14.64 0.92 -4.38
CA ASN A 48 16.06 0.74 -4.69
C ASN A 48 16.59 1.86 -5.61
N GLU A 49 15.85 2.20 -6.66
CA GLU A 49 16.19 3.31 -7.55
C GLU A 49 16.09 4.67 -6.83
N TYR A 50 15.09 4.85 -5.98
CA TYR A 50 14.93 6.08 -5.19
C TYR A 50 16.08 6.27 -4.19
N ALA A 51 16.51 5.21 -3.52
CA ALA A 51 17.59 5.23 -2.53
C ALA A 51 18.94 5.65 -3.13
N VAL A 52 19.18 5.34 -4.41
CA VAL A 52 20.38 5.75 -5.16
C VAL A 52 20.17 7.03 -5.99
N LEU A 53 19.05 7.73 -5.77
CA LEU A 53 18.67 8.97 -6.45
C LEU A 53 18.56 8.86 -7.98
N ASN A 54 18.24 7.65 -8.50
CA ASN A 54 17.93 7.44 -9.91
C ASN A 54 16.48 7.85 -10.23
N LEU A 55 16.17 9.13 -10.01
CA LEU A 55 14.81 9.65 -10.04
C LEU A 55 14.10 9.51 -11.40
N LYS A 56 14.85 9.48 -12.50
CA LYS A 56 14.26 9.25 -13.84
C LYS A 56 13.72 7.82 -13.98
N GLU A 57 14.43 6.85 -13.43
CA GLU A 57 13.98 5.44 -13.42
C GLU A 57 12.79 5.26 -12.49
N VAL A 58 12.81 5.90 -11.30
CA VAL A 58 11.66 5.96 -10.39
C VAL A 58 10.41 6.50 -11.11
N GLU A 59 10.53 7.63 -11.80
CA GLU A 59 9.42 8.22 -12.56
C GLU A 59 8.92 7.27 -13.65
N GLN A 60 9.82 6.52 -14.32
CA GLN A 60 9.43 5.58 -15.37
C GLN A 60 8.69 4.38 -14.78
N LYS A 61 9.27 3.69 -13.81
CA LYS A 61 8.64 2.51 -13.15
C LYS A 61 7.26 2.86 -12.57
N LEU A 62 7.10 4.04 -11.97
CA LEU A 62 5.81 4.47 -11.44
C LEU A 62 4.80 4.83 -12.54
N ALA A 63 5.25 5.35 -13.67
CA ALA A 63 4.38 5.61 -14.81
C ALA A 63 3.93 4.28 -15.47
N ASP A 64 4.82 3.30 -15.58
CA ASP A 64 4.51 1.97 -16.09
C ASP A 64 3.51 1.27 -15.15
N TYR A 65 3.73 1.31 -13.84
CA TYR A 65 2.77 0.81 -12.84
C TYR A 65 1.37 1.46 -13.02
N TYR A 66 1.33 2.80 -13.21
CA TYR A 66 0.06 3.49 -13.49
C TYR A 66 -0.61 2.94 -14.75
N LEU A 67 0.14 2.76 -15.83
CA LEU A 67 -0.37 2.28 -17.11
C LEU A 67 -0.97 0.87 -16.97
N ASP A 68 -0.26 -0.05 -16.32
CA ASP A 68 -0.70 -1.42 -16.11
C ASP A 68 -2.05 -1.46 -15.36
N HIS A 69 -2.20 -0.67 -14.29
CA HIS A 69 -3.43 -0.63 -13.50
C HIS A 69 -4.61 0.03 -14.22
N VAL A 70 -4.34 1.05 -15.05
CA VAL A 70 -5.38 1.68 -15.86
C VAL A 70 -5.89 0.75 -16.97
N LEU A 71 -5.01 -0.04 -17.58
CA LEU A 71 -5.39 -0.99 -18.64
C LEU A 71 -6.21 -2.16 -18.11
N LEU A 72 -6.06 -2.50 -16.82
CA LEU A 72 -6.88 -3.53 -16.16
C LEU A 72 -8.28 -3.03 -15.78
N GLU A 73 -8.61 -1.74 -16.02
CA GLU A 73 -9.90 -1.12 -15.68
C GLU A 73 -10.35 -1.38 -14.23
N GLU A 74 -9.40 -1.37 -13.30
CA GLU A 74 -9.68 -1.65 -11.89
C GLU A 74 -10.53 -0.53 -11.26
N THR A 75 -11.82 -0.81 -11.05
CA THR A 75 -12.79 0.13 -10.42
C THR A 75 -12.98 -0.11 -8.92
N LYS A 76 -11.97 -0.60 -8.24
CA LYS A 76 -12.06 -0.99 -6.81
C LYS A 76 -11.95 0.21 -5.88
N ASP A 77 -12.71 0.20 -4.78
CA ASP A 77 -12.53 1.17 -3.69
C ASP A 77 -11.35 0.74 -2.80
N ILE A 78 -10.16 1.28 -3.10
CA ILE A 78 -8.94 0.95 -2.37
C ILE A 78 -8.57 2.12 -1.46
N GLU A 79 -8.38 1.81 -0.18
CA GLU A 79 -7.93 2.76 0.81
C GLU A 79 -6.63 2.27 1.47
N HIS A 80 -5.58 3.08 1.42
CA HIS A 80 -4.30 2.86 2.06
C HIS A 80 -4.16 3.75 3.29
N LEU A 81 -3.74 3.18 4.40
CA LEU A 81 -3.46 3.87 5.65
C LEU A 81 -2.04 3.54 6.11
N TYR A 82 -1.17 4.54 6.12
CA TYR A 82 0.22 4.39 6.53
C TYR A 82 0.48 4.98 7.91
N TYR A 83 1.14 4.23 8.77
CA TYR A 83 1.75 4.83 9.95
C TYR A 83 2.92 5.72 9.51
N VAL A 84 2.92 6.97 9.97
CA VAL A 84 3.98 7.93 9.69
C VAL A 84 4.52 8.49 11.00
N PRO A 85 5.74 8.10 11.40
CA PRO A 85 6.38 8.58 12.62
C PRO A 85 6.71 10.08 12.53
N LYS A 86 7.16 10.67 13.65
CA LYS A 86 7.59 12.07 13.69
C LYS A 86 8.75 12.35 12.74
N VAL A 87 9.67 11.39 12.62
CA VAL A 87 10.82 11.47 11.70
C VAL A 87 10.48 10.65 10.46
N VAL A 88 10.36 11.34 9.32
CA VAL A 88 10.02 10.70 8.04
C VAL A 88 11.27 10.08 7.44
N THR A 89 11.24 8.78 7.18
CA THR A 89 12.34 8.02 6.57
C THR A 89 12.42 8.23 5.05
N THR A 90 13.53 7.81 4.44
CA THR A 90 13.69 7.80 2.98
C THR A 90 12.66 6.88 2.32
N TYR A 91 12.35 5.74 2.94
CA TYR A 91 11.31 4.82 2.48
C TYR A 91 9.94 5.52 2.40
N LEU A 92 9.51 6.20 3.47
CA LEU A 92 8.23 6.92 3.47
C LEU A 92 8.16 8.06 2.43
N LYS A 93 9.29 8.68 2.11
CA LYS A 93 9.36 9.67 1.02
C LYS A 93 9.18 9.02 -0.36
N CYS A 94 9.71 7.82 -0.56
CA CYS A 94 9.47 7.03 -1.76
C CYS A 94 7.99 6.61 -1.85
N GLU A 95 7.39 6.16 -0.74
CA GLU A 95 5.97 5.84 -0.66
C GLU A 95 5.07 7.05 -1.00
N ALA A 96 5.53 8.28 -0.77
CA ALA A 96 4.78 9.47 -1.19
C ALA A 96 4.66 9.60 -2.72
N LEU A 97 5.64 9.11 -3.49
CA LEU A 97 5.53 9.06 -4.96
C LEU A 97 4.54 7.97 -5.41
N LYS A 98 4.54 6.81 -4.73
CA LYS A 98 3.53 5.76 -4.98
C LYS A 98 2.13 6.26 -4.61
N ALA A 99 1.98 6.96 -3.48
CA ALA A 99 0.71 7.57 -3.07
C ALA A 99 0.18 8.57 -4.12
N LEU A 100 1.07 9.30 -4.81
CA LEU A 100 0.69 10.15 -5.92
C LEU A 100 0.08 9.34 -7.08
N VAL A 101 0.68 8.19 -7.42
CA VAL A 101 0.14 7.28 -8.45
C VAL A 101 -1.20 6.71 -8.02
N TYR A 102 -1.33 6.23 -6.78
CA TYR A 102 -2.58 5.73 -6.24
C TYR A 102 -3.71 6.76 -6.33
N ASN A 103 -3.41 8.03 -6.01
CA ASN A 103 -4.37 9.11 -6.16
C ASN A 103 -4.79 9.33 -7.64
N HIS A 104 -3.87 9.16 -8.60
CA HIS A 104 -4.21 9.20 -10.03
C HIS A 104 -5.08 8.02 -10.49
N LEU A 105 -5.00 6.88 -9.79
CA LEU A 105 -5.85 5.70 -9.97
C LEU A 105 -7.18 5.81 -9.21
N GLY A 106 -7.45 6.92 -8.52
CA GLY A 106 -8.67 7.12 -7.73
C GLY A 106 -8.65 6.46 -6.33
N GLN A 107 -7.53 5.85 -5.95
CA GLN A 107 -7.38 5.26 -4.63
C GLN A 107 -7.12 6.32 -3.56
N LYS A 108 -7.52 6.05 -2.33
CA LYS A 108 -7.38 6.97 -1.19
C LYS A 108 -6.13 6.61 -0.39
N VAL A 109 -5.30 7.59 -0.04
CA VAL A 109 -4.07 7.35 0.72
C VAL A 109 -3.98 8.30 1.91
N TYR A 110 -3.88 7.73 3.10
CA TYR A 110 -3.90 8.46 4.36
C TYR A 110 -2.65 8.16 5.20
N ALA A 111 -2.31 9.10 6.06
CA ALA A 111 -1.29 8.98 7.08
C ALA A 111 -1.91 9.06 8.48
N THR A 112 -1.48 8.18 9.38
CA THR A 112 -1.84 8.17 10.79
C THR A 112 -0.59 8.21 11.67
N ASP A 113 -0.70 8.70 12.88
CA ASP A 113 0.33 8.63 13.93
C ASP A 113 0.14 7.43 14.86
N LYS A 114 -0.92 6.64 14.65
CA LYS A 114 -1.20 5.43 15.41
C LYS A 114 -0.41 4.26 14.86
N CYS A 115 0.58 3.81 15.64
CA CYS A 115 1.45 2.69 15.30
C CYS A 115 0.79 1.35 15.66
N GLY A 116 0.57 0.51 14.65
CA GLY A 116 0.10 -0.87 14.84
C GLY A 116 1.24 -1.85 15.14
N GLN A 117 0.88 -3.13 15.28
CA GLN A 117 1.84 -4.22 15.52
C GLN A 117 2.16 -5.02 14.24
N SER A 118 1.33 -4.91 13.20
CA SER A 118 1.47 -5.67 11.96
C SER A 118 0.85 -4.90 10.80
N ASP A 119 1.37 -5.09 9.61
CA ASP A 119 0.69 -4.72 8.38
C ASP A 119 -0.46 -5.69 8.15
N PHE A 120 -1.58 -5.21 7.61
CA PHE A 120 -2.71 -6.06 7.28
C PHE A 120 -3.53 -5.50 6.11
N VAL A 121 -4.28 -6.41 5.49
CA VAL A 121 -5.23 -6.11 4.41
C VAL A 121 -6.59 -6.66 4.79
N ILE A 122 -7.64 -5.89 4.53
CA ILE A 122 -9.05 -6.28 4.72
C ILE A 122 -9.72 -6.27 3.34
N PHE A 123 -10.35 -7.38 2.99
CA PHE A 123 -11.04 -7.60 1.73
C PHE A 123 -12.56 -7.67 1.94
N ASP A 124 -13.34 -6.75 1.37
CA ASP A 124 -14.82 -6.68 1.41
C ASP A 124 -15.46 -6.84 2.79
N ASP A 125 -14.74 -6.52 3.87
CA ASP A 125 -15.17 -6.80 5.24
C ASP A 125 -15.52 -8.29 5.48
N SER A 126 -14.92 -9.21 4.71
CA SER A 126 -15.17 -10.65 4.73
C SER A 126 -13.92 -11.50 4.99
N ALA A 127 -12.74 -10.95 4.76
CA ALA A 127 -11.47 -11.60 5.06
C ALA A 127 -10.43 -10.60 5.52
N VAL A 128 -9.49 -11.06 6.34
CA VAL A 128 -8.33 -10.28 6.78
C VAL A 128 -7.05 -11.08 6.59
N LEU A 129 -6.02 -10.41 6.14
CA LEU A 129 -4.69 -10.96 5.94
C LEU A 129 -3.68 -10.13 6.74
N LEU A 130 -3.04 -10.74 7.74
CA LEU A 130 -1.92 -10.16 8.47
C LEU A 130 -0.63 -10.51 7.74
N LEU A 131 0.24 -9.54 7.51
CA LEU A 131 1.53 -9.77 6.86
C LEU A 131 2.62 -10.03 7.90
N ASP A 132 3.45 -11.06 7.68
CA ASP A 132 4.58 -11.42 8.53
C ASP A 132 5.90 -11.06 7.84
N PHE A 133 6.74 -10.29 8.53
CA PHE A 133 8.03 -9.81 8.03
C PHE A 133 9.19 -10.34 8.88
N THR A 134 10.35 -10.50 8.26
CA THR A 134 11.59 -10.70 9.00
C THR A 134 11.96 -9.43 9.77
N PRO A 135 12.86 -9.52 10.77
CA PRO A 135 13.40 -8.31 11.42
C PRO A 135 14.03 -7.31 10.46
N GLU A 136 14.52 -7.78 9.31
CA GLU A 136 15.12 -6.98 8.25
C GLU A 136 14.07 -6.39 7.28
N GLY A 137 12.77 -6.64 7.50
CA GLY A 137 11.67 -6.10 6.70
C GLY A 137 11.34 -6.91 5.44
N ALA A 138 11.88 -8.12 5.26
CA ALA A 138 11.50 -8.99 4.15
C ALA A 138 10.20 -9.75 4.46
N LEU A 139 9.29 -9.80 3.50
CA LEU A 139 8.02 -10.53 3.63
C LEU A 139 8.29 -12.04 3.70
N LYS A 140 7.85 -12.69 4.78
CA LYS A 140 7.98 -14.15 5.01
C LYS A 140 6.75 -14.92 4.58
N GLY A 141 5.58 -14.33 4.80
CA GLY A 141 4.30 -14.95 4.60
C GLY A 141 3.20 -14.14 5.29
N GLY A 142 2.11 -14.80 5.67
CA GLY A 142 1.00 -14.13 6.34
C GLY A 142 0.05 -15.09 7.04
N PHE A 143 -0.99 -14.51 7.63
CA PHE A 143 -2.04 -15.24 8.34
C PHE A 143 -3.39 -14.76 7.84
N LEU A 144 -4.12 -15.65 7.17
CA LEU A 144 -5.46 -15.40 6.65
C LEU A 144 -6.53 -15.81 7.68
N SER A 145 -7.54 -14.98 7.89
CA SER A 145 -8.77 -15.36 8.57
C SER A 145 -10.00 -14.85 7.81
N THR A 146 -11.02 -15.71 7.73
CA THR A 146 -12.35 -15.39 7.18
C THR A 146 -13.43 -15.46 8.25
N LEU A 147 -13.06 -15.62 9.52
CA LEU A 147 -14.01 -15.64 10.63
C LEU A 147 -14.58 -14.24 10.87
N PRO A 148 -15.91 -14.09 10.96
CA PRO A 148 -16.55 -12.79 11.14
C PRO A 148 -16.05 -11.99 12.36
N ASP A 149 -15.76 -12.66 13.48
CA ASP A 149 -15.26 -12.01 14.70
C ASP A 149 -13.83 -11.46 14.50
N ASP A 150 -12.96 -12.21 13.81
CA ASP A 150 -11.60 -11.79 13.49
C ASP A 150 -11.63 -10.61 12.50
N VAL A 151 -12.44 -10.71 11.45
CA VAL A 151 -12.63 -9.65 10.46
C VAL A 151 -13.14 -8.39 11.13
N LYS A 152 -14.16 -8.53 11.99
CA LYS A 152 -14.69 -7.40 12.75
C LYS A 152 -13.64 -6.76 13.64
N TYR A 153 -12.87 -7.57 14.37
CA TYR A 153 -11.81 -7.06 15.26
C TYR A 153 -10.76 -6.25 14.48
N VAL A 154 -10.26 -6.76 13.34
CA VAL A 154 -9.25 -6.05 12.54
C VAL A 154 -9.86 -4.82 11.87
N SER A 155 -11.14 -4.87 11.47
CA SER A 155 -11.86 -3.70 10.94
C SER A 155 -12.02 -2.59 11.99
N ASP A 156 -12.40 -2.94 13.22
CA ASP A 156 -12.50 -1.99 14.33
C ASP A 156 -11.11 -1.32 14.62
N VAL A 157 -10.02 -2.11 14.55
CA VAL A 157 -8.64 -1.59 14.68
C VAL A 157 -8.28 -0.65 13.53
N TYR A 158 -8.64 -1.00 12.30
CA TYR A 158 -8.42 -0.12 11.14
C TYR A 158 -9.14 1.21 11.33
N ASP A 159 -10.42 1.17 11.69
CA ASP A 159 -11.26 2.35 11.88
C ASP A 159 -10.72 3.24 13.02
N GLU A 160 -10.22 2.63 14.10
CA GLU A 160 -9.52 3.36 15.15
C GLU A 160 -8.28 4.08 14.61
N TYR A 161 -7.43 3.39 13.81
CA TYR A 161 -6.22 3.98 13.25
C TYR A 161 -6.55 5.04 12.19
N ARG A 162 -7.66 4.87 11.47
CA ARG A 162 -8.15 5.81 10.46
C ARG A 162 -8.71 7.11 11.07
N GLN A 163 -9.19 7.04 12.32
CA GLN A 163 -9.72 8.20 13.02
C GLN A 163 -8.64 9.26 13.25
N GLY A 164 -8.87 10.45 12.70
CA GLY A 164 -7.91 11.56 12.74
C GLY A 164 -6.77 11.49 11.73
N ALA A 165 -6.73 10.44 10.89
CA ALA A 165 -5.75 10.36 9.81
C ALA A 165 -5.95 11.50 8.78
N VAL A 166 -4.85 11.93 8.19
CA VAL A 166 -4.81 13.01 7.20
C VAL A 166 -4.37 12.47 5.85
N ASP A 167 -4.61 13.23 4.77
CA ASP A 167 -4.06 12.90 3.46
C ASP A 167 -2.54 12.68 3.53
N TYR A 168 -2.06 11.56 2.94
CA TYR A 168 -0.66 11.16 3.05
C TYR A 168 0.30 12.22 2.51
N LEU A 169 -0.03 12.82 1.35
CA LEU A 169 0.83 13.82 0.70
C LEU A 169 0.88 15.16 1.44
N LYS A 170 -0.07 15.42 2.35
CA LYS A 170 0.01 16.55 3.29
C LYS A 170 0.99 16.26 4.44
N ARG A 171 1.10 14.99 4.86
CA ARG A 171 1.99 14.57 5.94
C ARG A 171 3.41 14.32 5.45
N VAL A 172 3.55 13.72 4.26
CA VAL A 172 4.83 13.36 3.61
C VAL A 172 4.85 13.98 2.21
N PRO A 173 5.27 15.23 2.06
CA PRO A 173 5.28 15.88 0.76
C PRO A 173 6.34 15.27 -0.16
N CYS A 174 5.98 15.05 -1.43
CA CYS A 174 6.93 14.66 -2.47
C CYS A 174 7.90 15.79 -2.79
N GLU A 175 9.12 15.43 -3.20
CA GLU A 175 10.02 16.39 -3.83
C GLU A 175 9.39 16.98 -5.12
N THR A 176 9.44 18.31 -5.24
CA THR A 176 8.70 19.03 -6.29
C THR A 176 9.13 18.63 -7.70
N SER A 177 10.42 18.42 -7.94
CA SER A 177 10.96 18.06 -9.26
C SER A 177 10.43 16.70 -9.72
N THR A 178 10.55 15.68 -8.88
CA THR A 178 10.11 14.30 -9.14
C THR A 178 8.60 14.22 -9.26
N LYS A 179 7.86 14.91 -8.37
CA LYS A 179 6.40 15.04 -8.46
C LYS A 179 5.98 15.60 -9.82
N ASN A 180 6.61 16.69 -10.28
CA ASN A 180 6.27 17.31 -11.56
C ASN A 180 6.64 16.42 -12.75
N GLY A 181 7.77 15.69 -12.68
CA GLY A 181 8.18 14.72 -13.68
C GLY A 181 7.16 13.60 -13.84
N LEU A 182 6.79 12.97 -12.72
CA LEU A 182 5.81 11.89 -12.67
C LEU A 182 4.42 12.34 -13.16
N ASN A 183 3.91 13.47 -12.66
CA ASN A 183 2.62 14.01 -13.11
C ASN A 183 2.59 14.27 -14.62
N ARG A 184 3.69 14.77 -15.20
CA ARG A 184 3.78 14.99 -16.65
C ARG A 184 3.68 13.70 -17.42
N LYS A 185 4.41 12.63 -16.99
CA LYS A 185 4.36 11.31 -17.62
C LYS A 185 2.95 10.71 -17.54
N ILE A 186 2.32 10.73 -16.37
CA ILE A 186 0.94 10.22 -16.19
C ILE A 186 -0.05 10.99 -17.06
N ASN A 187 0.04 12.32 -17.11
CA ASN A 187 -0.85 13.12 -17.96
C ASN A 187 -0.64 12.86 -19.47
N GLN A 188 0.59 12.57 -19.91
CA GLN A 188 0.87 12.12 -21.27
C GLN A 188 0.22 10.77 -21.57
N LEU A 189 0.30 9.81 -20.64
CA LEU A 189 -0.38 8.50 -20.76
C LEU A 189 -1.90 8.68 -20.81
N LYS A 190 -2.49 9.46 -19.90
CA LYS A 190 -3.93 9.77 -19.93
C LYS A 190 -4.36 10.33 -21.29
N SER A 191 -3.60 11.27 -21.81
CA SER A 191 -3.90 11.90 -23.12
C SER A 191 -3.80 10.89 -24.28
N SER A 192 -2.79 10.02 -24.28
CA SER A 192 -2.59 9.01 -25.32
C SER A 192 -3.67 7.93 -25.32
N LEU A 193 -4.24 7.60 -24.14
CA LEU A 193 -5.28 6.60 -23.95
C LEU A 193 -6.70 7.20 -24.01
N ASN A 194 -6.85 8.52 -24.26
CA ASN A 194 -8.13 9.24 -24.19
C ASN A 194 -8.87 9.08 -22.84
N LEU A 195 -8.14 8.91 -21.75
CA LEU A 195 -8.69 8.83 -20.41
C LEU A 195 -8.98 10.24 -19.86
N LYS A 196 -10.12 10.37 -19.14
CA LYS A 196 -10.53 11.61 -18.49
C LYS A 196 -9.92 11.79 -17.11
#